data_0801b531aa75b1e175d3a4262ac4178d
#
_entry.id   0801b531aa75b1e175d3a4262ac4178d
#
_cell.length_a   1.000
_cell.length_b   1.000
_cell.length_c   1.000
_cell.angle_alpha   90.00
_cell.angle_beta   90.00
_cell.angle_gamma   90.00
#
_symmetry.space_group_name_H-M   'P 1'
#
loop_
_entity.id
_entity.type
_entity.pdbx_description
1 polymer ?
#
loop_
_entity_poly.entity_id
_entity_poly.type
_entity_poly.pdbx_seq_one_letter_code
_entity_poly.pdbx_strand_id
1 'polypeptide(L)'
;MSIIPIWIEGGTRSGKTTALVGEFQRWVSRDQLKSSPLPRSILVFAANDDNKRELADRFALAVKGSYPILCKTPLGFLTDEVILFWPLIFEFLGLKAQFPRRLRPETEQELATRLWQPAIAEFFQLTSINEYRFVRQVLDLLQLAGASGVPAEKIPERLADGLSETDLKRVLAINEQETPEKVGELIIQWRDWSLERGLLSYGIIYELYWRYLFPDSRYQQQLLKRFRAVFADDVDDYPAIAKDLLSFFLDHDCFSVFTYNPQGKIRLGLTADPDYLQKLAARCQIMPLSTTNGLAAQFSETVLSLISDGNYLGNLPDQFISVQTTSRAELLRKTATAIIQAVNQGAVKPEEIAVIAPGLDEIARYSLIEILTGAGIAVQPLTEQRPLISCPLIRALLTLLALVYENLGRLAPQEAIAEMLVIFSRYRWDEEQNLIPDIDPVRAGLIADHCYQVDLENPRLLAIETFPRWDRLGQKACTAYERICHWIEGMKKRQQEAKLFPIFVLNQAIEQLLNDGENLPFDHLAALRELMETAQHFWEIDRRLRES
;
A
#
# COMPACT_ATOMS: atom_id res chain seq x y z
N MET A 1 -22.58 -32.27 -20.88
CA MET A 1 -22.48 -31.00 -21.63
C MET A 1 -21.11 -30.40 -21.31
N SER A 2 -20.29 -30.15 -22.32
CA SER A 2 -19.00 -29.48 -22.14
C SER A 2 -19.28 -28.07 -21.54
N ILE A 3 -18.61 -27.78 -20.47
CA ILE A 3 -18.67 -26.47 -19.82
C ILE A 3 -17.84 -25.53 -20.69
N ILE A 4 -18.48 -24.61 -21.40
CA ILE A 4 -17.80 -23.66 -22.28
C ILE A 4 -17.41 -22.45 -21.43
N PRO A 5 -16.12 -22.12 -21.30
CA PRO A 5 -15.68 -20.93 -20.61
C PRO A 5 -16.09 -19.68 -21.38
N ILE A 6 -16.28 -18.56 -20.69
CA ILE A 6 -16.81 -17.31 -21.27
C ILE A 6 -15.76 -16.20 -21.14
N TRP A 7 -15.55 -15.46 -22.23
CA TRP A 7 -14.73 -14.25 -22.28
C TRP A 7 -15.62 -13.05 -22.59
N ILE A 8 -15.81 -12.20 -21.59
CA ILE A 8 -16.63 -10.97 -21.68
C ILE A 8 -15.70 -9.82 -22.06
N GLU A 9 -15.86 -9.31 -23.26
CA GLU A 9 -15.02 -8.24 -23.78
C GLU A 9 -15.81 -6.94 -23.89
N GLY A 10 -15.26 -5.84 -23.36
CA GLY A 10 -15.91 -4.54 -23.46
C GLY A 10 -15.07 -3.43 -22.85
N GLY A 11 -15.27 -2.21 -23.33
CA GLY A 11 -14.60 -1.01 -22.85
C GLY A 11 -14.98 -0.63 -21.42
N THR A 12 -14.47 0.50 -20.96
CA THR A 12 -14.81 1.06 -19.65
C THR A 12 -16.31 1.34 -19.57
N ARG A 13 -16.94 0.95 -18.44
CA ARG A 13 -18.39 1.10 -18.16
C ARG A 13 -19.34 0.37 -19.13
N SER A 14 -18.87 -0.62 -19.88
CA SER A 14 -19.71 -1.47 -20.74
C SER A 14 -20.60 -2.46 -19.98
N GLY A 15 -20.44 -2.56 -18.66
CA GLY A 15 -21.20 -3.51 -17.82
C GLY A 15 -20.55 -4.88 -17.67
N LYS A 16 -19.24 -5.02 -17.93
CA LYS A 16 -18.47 -6.28 -17.79
C LYS A 16 -18.70 -6.97 -16.45
N THR A 17 -18.46 -6.27 -15.34
CA THR A 17 -18.63 -6.80 -13.98
C THR A 17 -20.08 -7.22 -13.71
N THR A 18 -21.07 -6.47 -14.21
CA THR A 18 -22.49 -6.85 -14.10
C THR A 18 -22.79 -8.13 -14.87
N ALA A 19 -22.24 -8.27 -16.07
CA ALA A 19 -22.38 -9.48 -16.86
C ALA A 19 -21.67 -10.68 -16.17
N LEU A 20 -20.48 -10.47 -15.58
CA LEU A 20 -19.76 -11.48 -14.81
C LEU A 20 -20.61 -12.02 -13.65
N VAL A 21 -21.20 -11.13 -12.86
CA VAL A 21 -22.11 -11.51 -11.76
C VAL A 21 -23.37 -12.20 -12.28
N GLY A 22 -23.89 -11.76 -13.44
CA GLY A 22 -25.02 -12.41 -14.10
C GLY A 22 -24.71 -13.84 -14.55
N GLU A 23 -23.51 -14.10 -15.10
CA GLU A 23 -23.08 -15.47 -15.45
C GLU A 23 -22.89 -16.35 -14.21
N PHE A 24 -22.38 -15.77 -13.13
CA PHE A 24 -22.32 -16.47 -11.85
C PHE A 24 -23.70 -16.87 -11.34
N GLN A 25 -24.69 -15.98 -11.35
CA GLN A 25 -26.08 -16.29 -10.97
C GLN A 25 -26.68 -17.40 -11.85
N ARG A 26 -26.45 -17.34 -13.17
CA ARG A 26 -26.92 -18.38 -14.11
C ARG A 26 -26.26 -19.71 -13.84
N TRP A 27 -24.96 -19.71 -13.56
CA TRP A 27 -24.23 -20.92 -13.23
C TRP A 27 -24.75 -21.55 -11.94
N VAL A 28 -24.91 -20.77 -10.86
CA VAL A 28 -25.47 -21.24 -9.60
C VAL A 28 -26.89 -21.80 -9.77
N SER A 29 -27.75 -21.13 -10.56
CA SER A 29 -29.13 -21.58 -10.79
C SER A 29 -29.22 -22.86 -11.60
N ARG A 30 -28.26 -23.12 -12.47
CA ARG A 30 -28.17 -24.35 -13.29
C ARG A 30 -27.48 -25.48 -12.54
N ASP A 31 -26.66 -25.14 -11.58
CA ASP A 31 -25.82 -26.12 -10.94
C ASP A 31 -26.63 -27.00 -9.99
N GLN A 32 -26.58 -28.28 -10.28
CA GLN A 32 -27.14 -29.32 -9.44
C GLN A 32 -26.23 -29.61 -8.23
N LEU A 33 -25.67 -28.58 -7.62
CA LEU A 33 -24.76 -28.64 -6.46
C LEU A 33 -25.36 -29.31 -5.23
N LYS A 34 -26.60 -29.69 -5.29
CA LYS A 34 -27.33 -30.40 -4.22
C LYS A 34 -26.79 -31.79 -3.91
N SER A 35 -25.83 -32.30 -4.67
CA SER A 35 -25.37 -33.71 -4.57
C SER A 35 -23.88 -33.90 -4.24
N SER A 36 -23.09 -32.84 -3.96
CA SER A 36 -21.68 -33.00 -3.54
C SER A 36 -21.54 -32.94 -2.02
N PRO A 37 -20.91 -33.95 -1.37
CA PRO A 37 -20.77 -34.00 0.09
C PRO A 37 -19.82 -32.96 0.69
N LEU A 38 -19.04 -32.27 -0.12
CA LEU A 38 -18.13 -31.19 0.30
C LEU A 38 -18.38 -29.94 -0.54
N PRO A 39 -18.71 -28.80 0.07
CA PRO A 39 -18.86 -27.55 -0.66
C PRO A 39 -17.48 -27.09 -1.16
N ARG A 40 -17.26 -27.20 -2.49
CA ARG A 40 -16.09 -26.59 -3.10
C ARG A 40 -16.33 -25.08 -3.24
N SER A 41 -15.31 -24.29 -2.93
CA SER A 41 -15.37 -22.84 -3.03
C SER A 41 -15.37 -22.37 -4.49
N ILE A 42 -15.91 -21.19 -4.69
CA ILE A 42 -15.80 -20.45 -5.95
C ILE A 42 -14.66 -19.47 -5.79
N LEU A 43 -13.73 -19.46 -6.73
CA LEU A 43 -12.61 -18.54 -6.76
C LEU A 43 -12.99 -17.31 -7.59
N VAL A 44 -12.91 -16.14 -6.98
CA VAL A 44 -13.19 -14.86 -7.64
C VAL A 44 -11.94 -14.01 -7.57
N PHE A 45 -11.52 -13.50 -8.72
CA PHE A 45 -10.38 -12.58 -8.81
C PHE A 45 -10.84 -11.17 -9.17
N ALA A 46 -10.20 -10.18 -8.55
CA ALA A 46 -10.34 -8.76 -8.83
C ALA A 46 -8.97 -8.12 -9.00
N ALA A 47 -8.88 -7.03 -9.75
CA ALA A 47 -7.63 -6.37 -10.10
C ALA A 47 -6.88 -5.78 -8.88
N ASN A 48 -7.62 -5.24 -7.91
CA ASN A 48 -7.07 -4.60 -6.71
C ASN A 48 -7.96 -4.83 -5.48
N ASP A 49 -7.53 -4.35 -4.31
CA ASP A 49 -8.24 -4.59 -3.06
C ASP A 49 -9.59 -3.86 -2.96
N ASP A 50 -9.76 -2.70 -3.57
CA ASP A 50 -11.03 -1.98 -3.57
C ASP A 50 -12.05 -2.69 -4.47
N ASN A 51 -11.66 -3.04 -5.69
CA ASN A 51 -12.48 -3.84 -6.59
C ASN A 51 -12.84 -5.21 -5.97
N LYS A 52 -11.91 -5.82 -5.22
CA LYS A 52 -12.14 -7.08 -4.50
C LYS A 52 -13.27 -6.96 -3.48
N ARG A 53 -13.31 -5.87 -2.69
CA ARG A 53 -14.37 -5.65 -1.70
C ARG A 53 -15.73 -5.51 -2.37
N GLU A 54 -15.82 -4.63 -3.37
CA GLU A 54 -17.05 -4.42 -4.11
C GLU A 54 -17.53 -5.69 -4.82
N LEU A 55 -16.61 -6.42 -5.46
CA LEU A 55 -16.93 -7.65 -6.16
C LEU A 55 -17.40 -8.74 -5.21
N ALA A 56 -16.74 -8.90 -4.05
CA ALA A 56 -17.14 -9.85 -3.01
C ALA A 56 -18.59 -9.59 -2.53
N ASP A 57 -18.95 -8.34 -2.29
CA ASP A 57 -20.29 -7.93 -1.87
C ASP A 57 -21.33 -8.24 -2.97
N ARG A 58 -21.03 -7.91 -4.22
CA ARG A 58 -21.91 -8.21 -5.37
C ARG A 58 -22.15 -9.70 -5.54
N PHE A 59 -21.11 -10.52 -5.43
CA PHE A 59 -21.23 -11.98 -5.52
C PHE A 59 -22.00 -12.56 -4.33
N ALA A 60 -21.74 -12.08 -3.11
CA ALA A 60 -22.45 -12.52 -1.91
C ALA A 60 -23.95 -12.19 -1.98
N LEU A 61 -24.29 -10.97 -2.40
CA LEU A 61 -25.68 -10.54 -2.60
C LEU A 61 -26.38 -11.36 -3.69
N ALA A 62 -25.70 -11.68 -4.78
CA ALA A 62 -26.24 -12.44 -5.91
C ALA A 62 -26.76 -13.83 -5.51
N VAL A 63 -26.18 -14.43 -4.47
CA VAL A 63 -26.56 -15.78 -3.96
C VAL A 63 -27.06 -15.74 -2.52
N LYS A 64 -27.32 -14.56 -1.96
CA LYS A 64 -27.79 -14.35 -0.57
C LYS A 64 -26.92 -15.10 0.45
N GLY A 65 -25.61 -15.12 0.25
CA GLY A 65 -24.65 -15.79 1.12
C GLY A 65 -24.70 -17.34 1.13
N SER A 66 -25.44 -17.97 0.21
CA SER A 66 -25.62 -19.43 0.21
C SER A 66 -24.45 -20.24 -0.36
N TYR A 67 -23.40 -19.57 -0.86
CA TYR A 67 -22.23 -20.19 -1.46
C TYR A 67 -20.92 -19.72 -0.84
N PRO A 68 -19.93 -20.61 -0.62
CA PRO A 68 -18.60 -20.22 -0.20
C PRO A 68 -17.84 -19.58 -1.37
N ILE A 69 -17.57 -18.29 -1.27
CA ILE A 69 -16.86 -17.49 -2.27
C ILE A 69 -15.53 -17.05 -1.67
N LEU A 70 -14.43 -17.31 -2.37
CA LEU A 70 -13.11 -16.79 -2.05
C LEU A 70 -12.77 -15.70 -3.07
N CYS A 71 -12.88 -14.43 -2.66
CA CYS A 71 -12.53 -13.28 -3.49
C CYS A 71 -11.12 -12.79 -3.11
N LYS A 72 -10.22 -12.70 -4.09
CA LYS A 72 -8.80 -12.33 -3.91
C LYS A 72 -8.31 -11.48 -5.07
N THR A 73 -7.24 -10.73 -4.85
CA THR A 73 -6.40 -10.24 -5.95
C THR A 73 -5.43 -11.36 -6.38
N PRO A 74 -4.88 -11.35 -7.61
CA PRO A 74 -3.88 -12.34 -8.00
C PRO A 74 -2.74 -12.47 -7.00
N LEU A 75 -2.06 -11.37 -6.65
CA LEU A 75 -0.98 -11.39 -5.66
C LEU A 75 -1.43 -11.86 -4.28
N GLY A 76 -2.62 -11.41 -3.84
CA GLY A 76 -3.18 -11.85 -2.55
C GLY A 76 -3.44 -13.35 -2.49
N PHE A 77 -3.93 -13.93 -3.60
CA PHE A 77 -4.09 -15.38 -3.72
C PHE A 77 -2.75 -16.10 -3.68
N LEU A 78 -1.77 -15.68 -4.48
CA LEU A 78 -0.46 -16.31 -4.51
C LEU A 78 0.25 -16.23 -3.15
N THR A 79 0.10 -15.12 -2.45
CA THR A 79 0.64 -14.94 -1.09
C THR A 79 0.07 -15.97 -0.12
N ASP A 80 -1.25 -16.11 -0.10
CA ASP A 80 -1.91 -17.06 0.78
C ASP A 80 -1.53 -18.50 0.44
N GLU A 81 -1.45 -18.84 -0.86
CA GLU A 81 -1.09 -20.19 -1.32
C GLU A 81 0.37 -20.53 -0.96
N VAL A 82 1.32 -19.61 -1.17
CA VAL A 82 2.73 -19.81 -0.78
C VAL A 82 2.85 -20.04 0.73
N ILE A 83 2.12 -19.29 1.55
CA ILE A 83 2.12 -19.45 3.00
C ILE A 83 1.44 -20.77 3.41
N LEU A 84 0.28 -21.07 2.85
CA LEU A 84 -0.49 -22.29 3.17
C LEU A 84 0.25 -23.56 2.80
N PHE A 85 0.91 -23.57 1.64
CA PHE A 85 1.66 -24.71 1.12
C PHE A 85 3.18 -24.57 1.35
N TRP A 86 3.58 -23.72 2.29
CA TRP A 86 4.99 -23.55 2.66
C TRP A 86 5.73 -24.87 2.92
N PRO A 87 5.14 -25.90 3.56
CA PRO A 87 5.80 -27.18 3.75
C PRO A 87 6.30 -27.84 2.46
N LEU A 88 5.60 -27.70 1.34
CA LEU A 88 6.04 -28.23 0.04
C LEU A 88 7.27 -27.46 -0.49
N ILE A 89 7.26 -26.14 -0.35
CA ILE A 89 8.36 -25.26 -0.78
C ILE A 89 9.59 -25.51 0.10
N PHE A 90 9.35 -25.60 1.40
CA PHE A 90 10.38 -25.88 2.40
C PHE A 90 11.10 -27.21 2.13
N GLU A 91 10.33 -28.28 1.85
CA GLU A 91 10.86 -29.59 1.49
C GLU A 91 11.70 -29.53 0.21
N PHE A 92 11.19 -28.84 -0.82
CA PHE A 92 11.83 -28.76 -2.13
C PHE A 92 13.16 -27.95 -2.07
N LEU A 93 13.18 -26.82 -1.37
CA LEU A 93 14.33 -25.93 -1.30
C LEU A 93 15.31 -26.26 -0.16
N GLY A 94 14.98 -27.19 0.74
CA GLY A 94 15.83 -27.54 1.89
C GLY A 94 16.05 -26.36 2.84
N LEU A 95 15.04 -25.50 3.04
CA LEU A 95 15.16 -24.29 3.83
C LEU A 95 15.32 -24.59 5.33
N LYS A 96 15.92 -23.63 6.08
CA LYS A 96 16.08 -23.74 7.54
C LYS A 96 14.88 -23.13 8.30
N ALA A 97 14.25 -22.10 7.75
CA ALA A 97 13.14 -21.39 8.39
C ALA A 97 11.85 -22.19 8.35
N GLN A 98 11.23 -22.39 9.51
CA GLN A 98 10.03 -23.22 9.65
C GLN A 98 8.74 -22.52 9.20
N PHE A 99 8.61 -21.21 9.44
CA PHE A 99 7.39 -20.45 9.13
C PHE A 99 7.71 -19.22 8.27
N PRO A 100 6.98 -19.02 7.16
CA PRO A 100 7.17 -17.85 6.31
C PRO A 100 6.57 -16.61 6.96
N ARG A 101 7.20 -15.45 6.72
CA ARG A 101 6.70 -14.13 7.11
C ARG A 101 6.71 -13.20 5.92
N ARG A 102 5.54 -12.66 5.60
CA ARG A 102 5.43 -11.63 4.57
C ARG A 102 6.05 -10.34 5.07
N LEU A 103 6.89 -9.73 4.24
CA LEU A 103 7.42 -8.39 4.47
C LEU A 103 6.44 -7.34 3.95
N ARG A 104 6.35 -6.21 4.64
CA ARG A 104 5.77 -4.99 4.09
C ARG A 104 6.82 -4.30 3.20
N PRO A 105 6.41 -3.54 2.16
CA PRO A 105 7.36 -2.87 1.27
C PRO A 105 8.39 -1.99 1.98
N GLU A 106 7.98 -1.30 3.04
CA GLU A 106 8.85 -0.43 3.85
C GLU A 106 9.90 -1.24 4.60
N THR A 107 9.49 -2.37 5.17
CA THR A 107 10.39 -3.28 5.89
C THR A 107 11.33 -4.00 4.94
N GLU A 108 10.82 -4.44 3.78
CA GLU A 108 11.61 -5.01 2.70
C GLU A 108 12.74 -4.06 2.31
N GLN A 109 12.40 -2.80 2.06
CA GLN A 109 13.36 -1.78 1.66
C GLN A 109 14.40 -1.49 2.73
N GLU A 110 13.99 -1.35 3.99
CA GLU A 110 14.90 -1.12 5.11
C GLU A 110 15.91 -2.27 5.28
N LEU A 111 15.43 -3.51 5.21
CA LEU A 111 16.29 -4.69 5.34
C LEU A 111 17.23 -4.84 4.15
N ALA A 112 16.76 -4.61 2.93
CA ALA A 112 17.57 -4.63 1.73
C ALA A 112 18.64 -3.52 1.76
N THR A 113 18.28 -2.31 2.19
CA THR A 113 19.24 -1.20 2.38
C THR A 113 20.36 -1.60 3.33
N ARG A 114 20.02 -2.19 4.48
CA ARG A 114 21.05 -2.66 5.44
C ARG A 114 21.92 -3.76 4.87
N LEU A 115 21.33 -4.72 4.17
CA LEU A 115 22.05 -5.85 3.58
C LEU A 115 23.03 -5.39 2.50
N TRP A 116 22.61 -4.42 1.68
CA TRP A 116 23.38 -3.93 0.54
C TRP A 116 24.28 -2.73 0.86
N GLN A 117 24.26 -2.22 2.10
CA GLN A 117 25.01 -1.03 2.49
C GLN A 117 26.51 -1.05 2.08
N PRO A 118 27.26 -2.18 2.20
CA PRO A 118 28.64 -2.22 1.75
C PRO A 118 28.79 -2.01 0.23
N ALA A 119 27.93 -2.65 -0.57
CA ALA A 119 27.91 -2.50 -2.02
C ALA A 119 27.42 -1.10 -2.44
N ILE A 120 26.40 -0.58 -1.79
CA ILE A 120 25.85 0.76 -2.02
C ILE A 120 26.93 1.81 -1.75
N ALA A 121 27.67 1.72 -0.66
CA ALA A 121 28.74 2.67 -0.32
C ALA A 121 29.82 2.74 -1.42
N GLU A 122 30.15 1.62 -2.07
CA GLU A 122 31.07 1.57 -3.20
C GLU A 122 30.48 2.28 -4.44
N PHE A 123 29.21 2.03 -4.75
CA PHE A 123 28.52 2.66 -5.88
C PHE A 123 28.36 4.18 -5.72
N PHE A 124 28.09 4.66 -4.49
CA PHE A 124 27.71 6.05 -4.23
C PHE A 124 28.89 7.00 -4.03
N GLN A 125 30.12 6.50 -3.90
CA GLN A 125 31.31 7.37 -3.90
C GLN A 125 31.48 8.17 -5.20
N LEU A 126 30.80 7.76 -6.27
CA LEU A 126 30.94 8.32 -7.61
C LEU A 126 29.70 9.07 -8.14
N THR A 127 28.57 9.01 -7.43
CA THR A 127 27.29 9.55 -7.95
C THR A 127 26.42 10.16 -6.84
N SER A 128 25.67 11.22 -7.17
CA SER A 128 24.72 11.89 -6.24
C SER A 128 23.34 11.24 -6.23
N ILE A 129 23.25 9.91 -6.26
CA ILE A 129 21.99 9.18 -6.35
C ILE A 129 21.36 9.03 -4.97
N ASN A 130 20.02 9.04 -4.91
CA ASN A 130 19.27 8.75 -3.70
C ASN A 130 19.27 7.23 -3.45
N GLU A 131 19.98 6.78 -2.41
CA GLU A 131 20.08 5.39 -1.96
C GLU A 131 18.72 4.70 -1.85
N TYR A 132 17.77 5.36 -1.22
CA TYR A 132 16.41 4.85 -1.05
C TYR A 132 15.73 4.51 -2.39
N ARG A 133 15.88 5.39 -3.38
CA ARG A 133 15.31 5.19 -4.72
C ARG A 133 15.97 4.02 -5.44
N PHE A 134 17.28 3.90 -5.34
CA PHE A 134 18.02 2.79 -5.97
C PHE A 134 17.56 1.43 -5.40
N VAL A 135 17.56 1.29 -4.07
CA VAL A 135 17.12 0.05 -3.42
C VAL A 135 15.71 -0.32 -3.84
N ARG A 136 14.79 0.64 -3.87
CA ARG A 136 13.41 0.38 -4.32
C ARG A 136 13.35 -0.10 -5.78
N GLN A 137 14.11 0.52 -6.67
CA GLN A 137 14.14 0.11 -8.08
C GLN A 137 14.66 -1.32 -8.26
N VAL A 138 15.71 -1.71 -7.53
CA VAL A 138 16.24 -3.08 -7.59
C VAL A 138 15.21 -4.10 -7.07
N LEU A 139 14.50 -3.79 -5.99
CA LEU A 139 13.43 -4.65 -5.47
C LEU A 139 12.23 -4.74 -6.42
N ASP A 140 11.89 -3.63 -7.09
CA ASP A 140 10.83 -3.60 -8.11
C ASP A 140 11.18 -4.47 -9.33
N LEU A 141 12.45 -4.56 -9.73
CA LEU A 141 12.89 -5.46 -10.79
C LEU A 141 12.65 -6.93 -10.43
N LEU A 142 12.94 -7.33 -9.19
CA LEU A 142 12.63 -8.69 -8.72
C LEU A 142 11.13 -8.96 -8.76
N GLN A 143 10.31 -7.98 -8.36
CA GLN A 143 8.86 -8.12 -8.40
C GLN A 143 8.33 -8.24 -9.84
N LEU A 144 8.81 -7.39 -10.76
CA LEU A 144 8.41 -7.42 -12.17
C LEU A 144 8.83 -8.74 -12.85
N ALA A 145 10.05 -9.18 -12.60
CA ALA A 145 10.55 -10.46 -13.10
C ALA A 145 9.70 -11.63 -12.61
N GLY A 146 9.44 -11.69 -11.30
CA GLY A 146 8.61 -12.72 -10.69
C GLY A 146 7.18 -12.72 -11.26
N ALA A 147 6.55 -11.55 -11.41
CA ALA A 147 5.22 -11.39 -11.98
C ALA A 147 5.14 -11.82 -13.47
N SER A 148 6.26 -11.71 -14.17
CA SER A 148 6.39 -12.10 -15.59
C SER A 148 6.85 -13.56 -15.79
N GLY A 149 7.12 -14.30 -14.72
CA GLY A 149 7.63 -15.67 -14.80
C GLY A 149 9.11 -15.73 -15.24
N VAL A 150 9.89 -14.69 -14.95
CA VAL A 150 11.33 -14.65 -15.21
C VAL A 150 12.08 -14.93 -13.92
N PRO A 151 12.96 -15.96 -13.89
CA PRO A 151 13.74 -16.28 -12.70
C PRO A 151 14.75 -15.15 -12.38
N ALA A 152 15.03 -14.93 -11.09
CA ALA A 152 15.91 -13.87 -10.62
C ALA A 152 17.29 -13.90 -11.31
N GLU A 153 17.82 -15.08 -11.61
CA GLU A 153 19.12 -15.29 -12.26
C GLU A 153 19.17 -14.76 -13.71
N LYS A 154 18.01 -14.60 -14.35
CA LYS A 154 17.91 -14.06 -15.72
C LYS A 154 17.66 -12.57 -15.81
N ILE A 155 17.52 -11.88 -14.68
CA ILE A 155 17.29 -10.44 -14.66
C ILE A 155 18.44 -9.68 -15.33
N PRO A 156 19.74 -9.97 -15.07
CA PRO A 156 20.85 -9.28 -15.74
C PRO A 156 20.79 -9.37 -17.26
N GLU A 157 20.58 -10.58 -17.78
CA GLU A 157 20.44 -10.83 -19.22
C GLU A 157 19.29 -9.99 -19.84
N ARG A 158 18.14 -9.98 -19.16
CA ARG A 158 16.98 -9.21 -19.63
C ARG A 158 17.17 -7.71 -19.59
N LEU A 159 17.91 -7.21 -18.59
CA LEU A 159 18.27 -5.79 -18.52
C LEU A 159 19.23 -5.40 -19.63
N ALA A 160 20.20 -6.25 -19.93
CA ALA A 160 21.16 -6.02 -21.01
C ALA A 160 20.50 -6.05 -22.39
N ASP A 161 19.56 -6.98 -22.62
CA ASP A 161 18.85 -7.11 -23.90
C ASP A 161 17.77 -6.04 -24.12
N GLY A 162 17.12 -5.59 -23.06
CA GLY A 162 15.89 -4.78 -23.14
C GLY A 162 16.08 -3.29 -23.00
N LEU A 163 17.20 -2.81 -22.48
CA LEU A 163 17.45 -1.40 -22.21
C LEU A 163 18.70 -0.92 -22.98
N SER A 164 18.59 0.23 -23.63
CA SER A 164 19.80 0.89 -24.14
C SER A 164 20.68 1.32 -22.95
N GLU A 165 21.99 1.48 -23.20
CA GLU A 165 22.91 2.00 -22.17
C GLU A 165 22.43 3.33 -21.57
N THR A 166 21.79 4.18 -22.38
CA THR A 166 21.21 5.46 -21.97
C THR A 166 19.99 5.28 -21.05
N ASP A 167 19.18 4.26 -21.30
CA ASP A 167 17.99 3.96 -20.48
C ASP A 167 18.40 3.25 -19.18
N LEU A 168 19.37 2.35 -19.20
CA LEU A 168 19.97 1.75 -18.00
C LEU A 168 20.52 2.83 -17.06
N LYS A 169 21.25 3.81 -17.59
CA LYS A 169 21.74 4.95 -16.81
C LYS A 169 20.62 5.81 -16.25
N ARG A 170 19.51 5.95 -16.99
CA ARG A 170 18.36 6.75 -16.58
C ARG A 170 17.51 6.01 -15.52
N VAL A 171 17.33 4.71 -15.66
CA VAL A 171 16.51 3.88 -14.77
C VAL A 171 17.25 3.53 -13.47
N LEU A 172 18.53 3.12 -13.57
CA LEU A 172 19.30 2.68 -12.41
C LEU A 172 20.30 3.74 -11.91
N ALA A 173 20.44 4.84 -12.65
CA ALA A 173 21.30 5.99 -12.34
C ALA A 173 22.77 5.63 -12.03
N ILE A 174 23.30 4.56 -12.61
CA ILE A 174 24.65 4.00 -12.35
C ILE A 174 25.53 4.07 -13.61
N ASN A 175 26.87 4.15 -13.42
CA ASN A 175 27.87 4.21 -14.50
C ASN A 175 28.24 2.83 -15.10
N GLU A 176 28.38 2.80 -16.26
CA GLU A 176 28.84 2.29 -17.55
C GLU A 176 29.07 0.82 -17.84
N GLN A 177 29.58 -0.08 -17.08
CA GLN A 177 29.95 -1.40 -17.67
C GLN A 177 29.61 -2.66 -16.85
N GLU A 178 29.32 -2.53 -15.57
CA GLU A 178 29.08 -3.69 -14.69
C GLU A 178 27.68 -3.73 -14.06
N THR A 179 26.78 -2.89 -14.55
CA THR A 179 25.52 -2.58 -13.88
C THR A 179 24.51 -3.73 -13.83
N PRO A 180 24.19 -4.43 -14.94
CA PRO A 180 23.20 -5.51 -14.91
C PRO A 180 23.64 -6.68 -14.03
N GLU A 181 24.91 -7.06 -14.10
CA GLU A 181 25.47 -8.18 -13.33
C GLU A 181 25.46 -7.88 -11.83
N LYS A 182 25.92 -6.68 -11.43
CA LYS A 182 25.90 -6.26 -10.02
C LYS A 182 24.48 -6.15 -9.46
N VAL A 183 23.53 -5.63 -10.24
CA VAL A 183 22.12 -5.62 -9.85
C VAL A 183 21.61 -7.05 -9.66
N GLY A 184 21.98 -7.97 -10.56
CA GLY A 184 21.64 -9.38 -10.42
C GLY A 184 22.21 -10.01 -9.15
N GLU A 185 23.46 -9.71 -8.81
CA GLU A 185 24.10 -10.18 -7.57
C GLU A 185 23.37 -9.69 -6.33
N LEU A 186 22.97 -8.40 -6.28
CA LEU A 186 22.19 -7.83 -5.19
C LEU A 186 20.83 -8.52 -5.05
N ILE A 187 20.13 -8.76 -6.17
CA ILE A 187 18.84 -9.43 -6.18
C ILE A 187 18.94 -10.86 -5.66
N ILE A 188 19.95 -11.62 -6.12
CA ILE A 188 20.18 -13.00 -5.68
C ILE A 188 20.54 -13.04 -4.19
N GLN A 189 21.43 -12.13 -3.76
CA GLN A 189 21.78 -12.00 -2.35
C GLN A 189 20.56 -11.71 -1.49
N TRP A 190 19.69 -10.79 -1.92
CA TRP A 190 18.44 -10.48 -1.21
C TRP A 190 17.51 -11.68 -1.13
N ARG A 191 17.26 -12.35 -2.26
CA ARG A 191 16.42 -13.53 -2.33
C ARG A 191 16.89 -14.62 -1.38
N ASP A 192 18.16 -15.01 -1.50
CA ASP A 192 18.74 -16.12 -0.74
C ASP A 192 18.77 -15.78 0.76
N TRP A 193 19.22 -14.58 1.12
CA TRP A 193 19.21 -14.09 2.50
C TRP A 193 17.81 -14.09 3.11
N SER A 194 16.80 -13.70 2.33
CA SER A 194 15.40 -13.68 2.77
C SER A 194 14.82 -15.09 2.95
N LEU A 195 15.08 -15.99 2.00
CA LEU A 195 14.61 -17.38 2.04
C LEU A 195 15.22 -18.15 3.22
N GLU A 196 16.49 -17.97 3.52
CA GLU A 196 17.15 -18.57 4.69
C GLU A 196 16.45 -18.19 6.01
N ARG A 197 15.79 -17.03 6.04
CA ARG A 197 15.08 -16.48 7.20
C ARG A 197 13.56 -16.61 7.14
N GLY A 198 13.05 -17.21 6.07
CA GLY A 198 11.61 -17.33 5.82
C GLY A 198 10.92 -15.98 5.63
N LEU A 199 11.64 -14.98 5.11
CA LEU A 199 11.11 -13.66 4.82
C LEU A 199 10.65 -13.60 3.37
N LEU A 200 9.42 -13.17 3.15
CA LEU A 200 8.77 -13.19 1.84
C LEU A 200 8.42 -11.77 1.38
N SER A 201 9.17 -11.26 0.42
CA SER A 201 8.79 -10.09 -0.36
C SER A 201 7.85 -10.45 -1.51
N TYR A 202 7.22 -9.49 -2.16
CA TYR A 202 6.31 -9.75 -3.28
C TYR A 202 7.02 -10.43 -4.46
N GLY A 203 8.24 -10.02 -4.80
CA GLY A 203 9.01 -10.63 -5.88
C GLY A 203 9.34 -12.10 -5.57
N ILE A 204 9.73 -12.39 -4.34
CA ILE A 204 10.01 -13.76 -3.87
C ILE A 204 8.73 -14.61 -3.88
N ILE A 205 7.58 -14.06 -3.44
CA ILE A 205 6.30 -14.77 -3.47
C ILE A 205 5.93 -15.18 -4.90
N TYR A 206 6.07 -14.26 -5.86
CA TYR A 206 5.82 -14.57 -7.26
C TYR A 206 6.71 -15.71 -7.74
N GLU A 207 8.04 -15.63 -7.53
CA GLU A 207 8.97 -16.65 -7.97
C GLU A 207 8.71 -18.02 -7.31
N LEU A 208 8.49 -18.05 -5.99
CA LEU A 208 8.18 -19.27 -5.27
C LEU A 208 6.91 -19.96 -5.78
N TYR A 209 5.89 -19.16 -6.10
CA TYR A 209 4.64 -19.70 -6.60
C TYR A 209 4.81 -20.36 -7.96
N TRP A 210 5.24 -19.60 -8.99
CA TRP A 210 5.26 -20.13 -10.35
C TRP A 210 6.38 -21.15 -10.59
N ARG A 211 7.49 -21.02 -9.90
CA ARG A 211 8.68 -21.87 -10.13
C ARG A 211 8.65 -23.16 -9.33
N TYR A 212 8.12 -23.13 -8.11
CA TYR A 212 8.21 -24.27 -7.20
C TYR A 212 6.86 -24.81 -6.77
N LEU A 213 5.89 -23.98 -6.42
CA LEU A 213 4.62 -24.45 -5.89
C LEU A 213 3.66 -24.88 -7.02
N PHE A 214 3.46 -24.04 -8.01
CA PHE A 214 2.49 -24.29 -9.07
C PHE A 214 2.80 -25.55 -9.90
N PRO A 215 4.06 -25.91 -10.22
CA PRO A 215 4.39 -27.16 -10.92
C PRO A 215 4.20 -28.43 -10.08
N ASP A 216 4.07 -28.34 -8.75
CA ASP A 216 3.91 -29.49 -7.87
C ASP A 216 2.53 -30.13 -8.06
N SER A 217 2.50 -31.40 -8.45
CA SER A 217 1.25 -32.15 -8.72
C SER A 217 0.35 -32.28 -7.47
N ARG A 218 0.93 -32.33 -6.28
CA ARG A 218 0.19 -32.38 -5.00
C ARG A 218 -0.58 -31.09 -4.81
N TYR A 219 0.05 -29.95 -5.09
CA TYR A 219 -0.59 -28.65 -5.03
C TYR A 219 -1.70 -28.50 -6.08
N GLN A 220 -1.44 -28.88 -7.33
CA GLN A 220 -2.43 -28.82 -8.40
C GLN A 220 -3.68 -29.64 -8.07
N GLN A 221 -3.51 -30.83 -7.50
CA GLN A 221 -4.64 -31.65 -7.03
C GLN A 221 -5.45 -30.97 -5.93
N GLN A 222 -4.78 -30.22 -5.02
CA GLN A 222 -5.48 -29.49 -3.98
C GLN A 222 -6.26 -28.29 -4.56
N LEU A 223 -5.74 -27.60 -5.57
CA LEU A 223 -6.48 -26.55 -6.27
C LEU A 223 -7.81 -27.10 -6.84
N LEU A 224 -7.76 -28.21 -7.56
CA LEU A 224 -8.95 -28.83 -8.16
C LEU A 224 -9.95 -29.39 -7.12
N LYS A 225 -9.46 -29.78 -5.95
CA LYS A 225 -10.34 -30.19 -4.84
C LYS A 225 -11.04 -29.02 -4.18
N ARG A 226 -10.38 -27.86 -4.11
CA ARG A 226 -10.86 -26.66 -3.41
C ARG A 226 -11.78 -25.81 -4.27
N PHE A 227 -11.48 -25.68 -5.56
CA PHE A 227 -12.18 -24.76 -6.45
C PHE A 227 -12.95 -25.51 -7.55
N ARG A 228 -14.14 -25.03 -7.84
CA ARG A 228 -15.05 -25.62 -8.81
C ARG A 228 -15.33 -24.70 -10.00
N ALA A 229 -15.28 -23.42 -9.75
CA ALA A 229 -15.45 -22.38 -10.76
C ALA A 229 -14.53 -21.20 -10.47
N VAL A 230 -14.14 -20.49 -11.51
CA VAL A 230 -13.28 -19.32 -11.46
C VAL A 230 -13.96 -18.15 -12.18
N PHE A 231 -14.06 -17.04 -11.51
CA PHE A 231 -14.54 -15.78 -12.07
C PHE A 231 -13.44 -14.73 -11.91
N ALA A 232 -13.01 -14.09 -12.98
CA ALA A 232 -11.95 -13.11 -12.92
C ALA A 232 -12.37 -11.80 -13.62
N ASP A 233 -12.41 -10.72 -12.87
CA ASP A 233 -12.80 -9.41 -13.36
C ASP A 233 -11.57 -8.57 -13.70
N ASP A 234 -11.64 -7.87 -14.84
CA ASP A 234 -10.57 -7.00 -15.38
C ASP A 234 -9.21 -7.72 -15.48
N VAL A 235 -9.18 -8.85 -16.19
CA VAL A 235 -7.95 -9.67 -16.34
C VAL A 235 -6.84 -8.94 -17.11
N ASP A 236 -7.15 -7.86 -17.83
CA ASP A 236 -6.19 -6.97 -18.44
C ASP A 236 -5.23 -6.29 -17.43
N ASP A 237 -5.61 -6.24 -16.16
CA ASP A 237 -4.79 -5.70 -15.06
C ASP A 237 -3.97 -6.76 -14.31
N TYR A 238 -3.95 -8.02 -14.77
CA TYR A 238 -3.30 -9.11 -14.05
C TYR A 238 -1.85 -9.35 -14.51
N PRO A 239 -0.99 -9.88 -13.61
CA PRO A 239 0.35 -10.29 -13.98
C PRO A 239 0.35 -11.49 -14.92
N ALA A 240 1.40 -11.63 -15.73
CA ALA A 240 1.53 -12.70 -16.72
C ALA A 240 1.33 -14.11 -16.11
N ILE A 241 1.87 -14.38 -14.93
CA ILE A 241 1.74 -15.67 -14.25
C ILE A 241 0.30 -16.04 -13.90
N ALA A 242 -0.60 -15.07 -13.80
CA ALA A 242 -2.03 -15.35 -13.59
C ALA A 242 -2.63 -16.11 -14.77
N LYS A 243 -2.14 -15.89 -16.00
CA LYS A 243 -2.59 -16.63 -17.17
C LYS A 243 -2.36 -18.12 -17.02
N ASP A 244 -1.22 -18.54 -16.48
CA ASP A 244 -0.89 -19.95 -16.34
C ASP A 244 -1.83 -20.63 -15.34
N LEU A 245 -2.13 -19.97 -14.23
CA LEU A 245 -3.13 -20.42 -13.26
C LEU A 245 -4.53 -20.52 -13.89
N LEU A 246 -4.97 -19.48 -14.64
CA LEU A 246 -6.27 -19.49 -15.30
C LEU A 246 -6.34 -20.56 -16.41
N SER A 247 -5.24 -20.74 -17.17
CA SER A 247 -5.12 -21.82 -18.16
C SER A 247 -5.24 -23.19 -17.53
N PHE A 248 -4.62 -23.42 -16.38
CA PHE A 248 -4.72 -24.66 -15.63
C PHE A 248 -6.17 -25.01 -15.27
N PHE A 249 -6.97 -24.05 -14.84
CA PHE A 249 -8.39 -24.29 -14.59
C PHE A 249 -9.17 -24.61 -15.86
N LEU A 250 -8.84 -23.97 -16.98
CA LEU A 250 -9.42 -24.29 -18.28
C LEU A 250 -9.05 -25.71 -18.76
N ASP A 251 -7.82 -26.15 -18.50
CA ASP A 251 -7.33 -27.50 -18.87
C ASP A 251 -8.04 -28.60 -18.09
N HIS A 252 -8.63 -28.29 -16.95
CA HIS A 252 -9.33 -29.24 -16.07
C HIS A 252 -10.85 -29.02 -16.04
N ASP A 253 -11.41 -28.47 -17.11
CA ASP A 253 -12.86 -28.29 -17.30
C ASP A 253 -13.55 -27.52 -16.13
N CYS A 254 -12.82 -26.67 -15.41
CA CYS A 254 -13.40 -25.76 -14.43
C CYS A 254 -14.23 -24.68 -15.14
N PHE A 255 -15.47 -24.46 -14.69
CA PHE A 255 -16.26 -23.36 -15.23
C PHE A 255 -15.55 -22.03 -14.99
N SER A 256 -15.28 -21.30 -16.05
CA SER A 256 -14.49 -20.07 -15.97
C SER A 256 -15.14 -18.93 -16.74
N VAL A 257 -15.19 -17.76 -16.15
CA VAL A 257 -15.67 -16.53 -16.79
C VAL A 257 -14.66 -15.42 -16.53
N PHE A 258 -14.23 -14.76 -17.58
CA PHE A 258 -13.24 -13.70 -17.54
C PHE A 258 -13.79 -12.42 -18.13
N THR A 259 -13.50 -11.26 -17.55
CA THR A 259 -13.76 -9.96 -18.19
C THR A 259 -12.46 -9.33 -18.64
N TYR A 260 -12.51 -8.63 -19.75
CA TYR A 260 -11.35 -8.02 -20.37
C TYR A 260 -11.70 -6.68 -21.03
N ASN A 261 -10.84 -5.68 -20.85
CA ASN A 261 -10.94 -4.40 -21.52
C ASN A 261 -9.84 -4.28 -22.57
N PRO A 262 -10.16 -4.27 -23.89
CA PRO A 262 -9.15 -4.14 -24.94
C PRO A 262 -8.33 -2.83 -24.88
N GLN A 263 -8.86 -1.82 -24.21
CA GLN A 263 -8.23 -0.51 -24.01
C GLN A 263 -7.59 -0.37 -22.62
N GLY A 264 -7.60 -1.44 -21.80
CA GLY A 264 -7.21 -1.43 -20.39
C GLY A 264 -5.72 -1.48 -20.10
N LYS A 265 -4.84 -1.02 -21.02
CA LYS A 265 -3.37 -1.09 -20.86
C LYS A 265 -2.80 -0.05 -19.88
N ILE A 266 -3.52 0.29 -18.80
CA ILE A 266 -3.12 1.34 -17.85
C ILE A 266 -2.07 0.89 -16.82
N ARG A 267 -1.97 -0.41 -16.55
CA ARG A 267 -1.01 -0.98 -15.60
C ARG A 267 0.16 -1.69 -16.25
N LEU A 268 0.35 -1.45 -17.53
CA LEU A 268 1.53 -1.94 -18.26
C LEU A 268 2.81 -1.38 -17.59
N GLY A 269 3.76 -2.26 -17.28
CA GLY A 269 4.97 -1.88 -16.51
C GLY A 269 4.78 -1.84 -14.99
N LEU A 270 3.53 -2.02 -14.49
CA LEU A 270 3.22 -2.17 -13.07
C LEU A 270 2.77 -3.62 -12.76
N THR A 271 3.41 -4.60 -13.36
CA THR A 271 3.16 -6.06 -13.32
C THR A 271 2.09 -6.59 -14.26
N ALA A 272 1.17 -5.80 -14.80
CA ALA A 272 0.13 -6.28 -15.71
C ALA A 272 0.69 -6.64 -17.11
N ASP A 273 0.17 -7.73 -17.69
CA ASP A 273 0.46 -8.15 -19.06
C ASP A 273 -0.84 -8.48 -19.83
N PRO A 274 -1.57 -7.44 -20.26
CA PRO A 274 -2.86 -7.61 -20.92
C PRO A 274 -2.77 -8.42 -22.21
N ASP A 275 -1.71 -8.24 -23.01
CA ASP A 275 -1.55 -8.93 -24.29
C ASP A 275 -1.30 -10.45 -24.08
N TYR A 276 -0.64 -10.82 -23.00
CA TYR A 276 -0.44 -12.23 -22.66
C TYR A 276 -1.73 -12.86 -22.13
N LEU A 277 -2.49 -12.14 -21.30
CA LEU A 277 -3.78 -12.60 -20.77
C LEU A 277 -4.84 -12.71 -21.86
N GLN A 278 -4.84 -11.83 -22.88
CA GLN A 278 -5.76 -11.88 -24.01
C GLN A 278 -5.73 -13.23 -24.76
N LYS A 279 -4.60 -13.93 -24.74
CA LYS A 279 -4.49 -15.26 -25.37
C LYS A 279 -5.45 -16.32 -24.79
N LEU A 280 -6.01 -16.08 -23.58
CA LEU A 280 -7.06 -16.95 -23.01
C LEU A 280 -8.36 -16.89 -23.82
N ALA A 281 -8.65 -15.78 -24.48
CA ALA A 281 -9.86 -15.58 -25.28
C ALA A 281 -10.05 -16.66 -26.37
N ALA A 282 -8.93 -17.15 -26.96
CA ALA A 282 -8.97 -18.20 -27.98
C ALA A 282 -9.57 -19.54 -27.47
N ARG A 283 -9.65 -19.72 -26.17
CA ARG A 283 -10.19 -20.93 -25.52
C ARG A 283 -11.61 -20.74 -24.96
N CYS A 284 -12.18 -19.55 -25.11
CA CYS A 284 -13.44 -19.15 -24.51
C CYS A 284 -14.47 -18.76 -25.58
N GLN A 285 -15.73 -18.84 -25.21
CA GLN A 285 -16.80 -18.21 -25.99
C GLN A 285 -16.73 -16.69 -25.74
N ILE A 286 -16.54 -15.92 -26.79
CA ILE A 286 -16.46 -14.46 -26.70
C ILE A 286 -17.86 -13.88 -26.59
N MET A 287 -18.07 -13.03 -25.57
CA MET A 287 -19.27 -12.24 -25.35
C MET A 287 -18.89 -10.75 -25.44
N PRO A 288 -19.06 -10.11 -26.61
CA PRO A 288 -18.76 -8.70 -26.76
C PRO A 288 -19.85 -7.85 -26.11
N LEU A 289 -19.43 -6.84 -25.35
CA LEU A 289 -20.33 -5.81 -24.79
C LEU A 289 -20.03 -4.47 -25.48
N SER A 290 -21.06 -3.89 -26.09
CA SER A 290 -20.95 -2.53 -26.63
C SER A 290 -21.17 -1.49 -25.55
N THR A 291 -20.32 -0.46 -25.54
CA THR A 291 -20.52 0.73 -24.73
C THR A 291 -21.62 1.57 -25.39
N THR A 292 -22.84 1.46 -24.91
CA THR A 292 -23.99 2.02 -25.62
C THR A 292 -24.28 3.47 -25.30
N ASN A 293 -23.92 3.97 -24.13
CA ASN A 293 -24.24 5.34 -23.72
C ASN A 293 -23.21 5.86 -22.70
N GLY A 294 -22.74 7.08 -22.89
CA GLY A 294 -21.88 7.77 -21.93
C GLY A 294 -20.72 8.52 -22.59
N LEU A 295 -20.10 9.42 -21.84
CA LEU A 295 -18.97 10.23 -22.31
C LEU A 295 -17.80 9.38 -22.79
N ALA A 296 -17.53 8.24 -22.12
CA ALA A 296 -16.47 7.33 -22.53
C ALA A 296 -16.69 6.75 -23.94
N ALA A 297 -17.93 6.36 -24.29
CA ALA A 297 -18.24 5.85 -25.62
C ALA A 297 -18.11 6.92 -26.71
N GLN A 298 -18.47 8.16 -26.37
CA GLN A 298 -18.49 9.26 -27.32
C GLN A 298 -17.10 9.87 -27.54
N PHE A 299 -16.26 9.91 -26.51
CA PHE A 299 -15.06 10.74 -26.49
C PHE A 299 -13.75 10.00 -26.22
N SER A 300 -13.75 8.69 -25.95
CA SER A 300 -12.51 7.98 -25.63
C SER A 300 -11.43 8.10 -26.71
N GLU A 301 -11.79 7.95 -27.97
CA GLU A 301 -10.84 8.11 -29.09
C GLU A 301 -10.31 9.54 -29.19
N THR A 302 -11.19 10.53 -29.04
CA THR A 302 -10.81 11.96 -29.08
C THR A 302 -9.85 12.31 -27.93
N VAL A 303 -10.14 11.83 -26.71
CA VAL A 303 -9.29 12.07 -25.54
C VAL A 303 -7.96 11.34 -25.66
N LEU A 304 -7.97 10.08 -26.11
CA LEU A 304 -6.75 9.32 -26.36
C LEU A 304 -5.87 10.01 -27.41
N SER A 305 -6.45 10.46 -28.53
CA SER A 305 -5.73 11.18 -29.55
C SER A 305 -5.16 12.50 -29.02
N LEU A 306 -5.91 13.25 -28.24
CA LEU A 306 -5.45 14.50 -27.61
C LEU A 306 -4.26 14.29 -26.65
N ILE A 307 -4.26 13.19 -25.90
CA ILE A 307 -3.19 12.89 -24.92
C ILE A 307 -1.97 12.29 -25.61
N SER A 308 -2.18 11.43 -26.62
CA SER A 308 -1.11 10.70 -27.30
C SER A 308 -0.42 11.52 -28.41
N ASP A 309 -1.15 12.43 -29.05
CA ASP A 309 -0.64 13.30 -30.10
C ASP A 309 -0.66 14.75 -29.64
N GLY A 310 0.51 15.27 -29.25
CA GLY A 310 0.67 16.68 -28.85
C GLY A 310 0.32 17.71 -29.93
N ASN A 311 0.09 17.27 -31.19
CA ASN A 311 -0.31 18.10 -32.32
C ASN A 311 -1.79 17.90 -32.71
N TYR A 312 -2.61 17.37 -31.83
CA TYR A 312 -4.03 17.19 -32.08
C TYR A 312 -4.71 18.51 -32.48
N LEU A 313 -5.12 18.59 -33.74
CA LEU A 313 -5.76 19.78 -34.35
C LEU A 313 -7.29 19.68 -34.41
N GLY A 314 -7.88 18.68 -33.81
CA GLY A 314 -9.34 18.50 -33.78
C GLY A 314 -10.03 19.50 -32.84
N ASN A 315 -11.27 19.86 -33.15
CA ASN A 315 -12.09 20.63 -32.23
C ASN A 315 -12.49 19.76 -31.03
N LEU A 316 -12.23 20.26 -29.81
CA LEU A 316 -12.76 19.63 -28.62
C LEU A 316 -14.30 19.77 -28.60
N PRO A 317 -15.02 18.72 -28.25
CA PRO A 317 -16.47 18.81 -28.04
C PRO A 317 -16.81 19.85 -26.96
N ASP A 318 -17.97 20.47 -27.03
CA ASP A 318 -18.42 21.53 -26.12
C ASP A 318 -18.44 21.13 -24.65
N GLN A 319 -18.42 19.82 -24.39
CA GLN A 319 -18.34 19.24 -23.05
C GLN A 319 -16.94 19.37 -22.41
N PHE A 320 -15.92 19.70 -23.20
CA PHE A 320 -14.56 19.86 -22.71
C PHE A 320 -14.22 21.35 -22.54
N ILE A 321 -13.87 21.73 -21.35
CA ILE A 321 -13.41 23.07 -21.03
C ILE A 321 -11.89 23.04 -20.84
N SER A 322 -11.17 23.78 -21.69
CA SER A 322 -9.72 23.95 -21.53
C SER A 322 -9.41 25.18 -20.69
N VAL A 323 -8.58 25.00 -19.67
CA VAL A 323 -8.12 26.10 -18.80
C VAL A 323 -6.60 26.21 -18.89
N GLN A 324 -6.11 27.27 -19.51
CA GLN A 324 -4.68 27.59 -19.56
C GLN A 324 -4.37 28.75 -18.59
N THR A 325 -3.26 28.65 -17.88
CA THR A 325 -2.80 29.65 -16.94
C THR A 325 -1.29 29.79 -16.98
N THR A 326 -0.78 30.92 -16.52
CA THR A 326 0.67 31.19 -16.43
C THR A 326 1.27 30.72 -15.10
N SER A 327 0.44 30.39 -14.13
CA SER A 327 0.89 29.92 -12.82
C SER A 327 0.06 28.73 -12.31
N ARG A 328 0.72 27.83 -11.59
CA ARG A 328 0.08 26.67 -10.96
C ARG A 328 -1.00 27.08 -9.93
N ALA A 329 -0.72 28.13 -9.14
CA ALA A 329 -1.68 28.64 -8.17
C ALA A 329 -2.97 29.18 -8.82
N GLU A 330 -2.85 29.81 -9.98
CA GLU A 330 -3.99 30.26 -10.75
C GLU A 330 -4.78 29.08 -11.35
N LEU A 331 -4.07 28.02 -11.83
CA LEU A 331 -4.71 26.80 -12.32
C LEU A 331 -5.56 26.16 -11.23
N LEU A 332 -5.01 25.97 -10.02
CA LEU A 332 -5.73 25.39 -8.89
C LEU A 332 -6.97 26.21 -8.51
N ARG A 333 -6.85 27.55 -8.48
CA ARG A 333 -7.98 28.44 -8.19
C ARG A 333 -9.06 28.35 -9.27
N LYS A 334 -8.69 28.37 -10.55
CA LYS A 334 -9.66 28.25 -11.65
C LYS A 334 -10.34 26.88 -11.65
N THR A 335 -9.60 25.80 -11.36
CA THR A 335 -10.16 24.45 -11.22
C THR A 335 -11.19 24.41 -10.08
N ALA A 336 -10.82 24.92 -8.90
CA ALA A 336 -11.74 25.01 -7.77
C ALA A 336 -12.98 25.86 -8.08
N THR A 337 -12.80 27.00 -8.75
CA THR A 337 -13.90 27.88 -9.15
C THR A 337 -14.87 27.19 -10.10
N ALA A 338 -14.35 26.42 -11.07
CA ALA A 338 -15.19 25.66 -12.01
C ALA A 338 -16.02 24.58 -11.27
N ILE A 339 -15.41 23.89 -10.31
CA ILE A 339 -16.09 22.89 -9.47
C ILE A 339 -17.18 23.57 -8.64
N ILE A 340 -16.86 24.64 -7.95
CA ILE A 340 -17.82 25.39 -7.10
C ILE A 340 -19.02 25.88 -7.93
N GLN A 341 -18.77 26.41 -9.14
CA GLN A 341 -19.83 26.87 -10.03
C GLN A 341 -20.73 25.71 -10.48
N ALA A 342 -20.14 24.57 -10.89
CA ALA A 342 -20.92 23.41 -11.32
C ALA A 342 -21.81 22.83 -10.21
N VAL A 343 -21.29 22.77 -8.99
CA VAL A 343 -22.06 22.29 -7.81
C VAL A 343 -23.16 23.28 -7.44
N ASN A 344 -22.86 24.60 -7.38
CA ASN A 344 -23.82 25.63 -7.01
C ASN A 344 -24.95 25.78 -8.04
N GLN A 345 -24.69 25.49 -9.31
CA GLN A 345 -25.69 25.45 -10.38
C GLN A 345 -26.54 24.17 -10.35
N GLY A 346 -26.22 23.22 -9.50
CA GLY A 346 -26.89 21.92 -9.45
C GLY A 346 -26.63 21.04 -10.68
N ALA A 347 -25.61 21.33 -11.45
CA ALA A 347 -25.27 20.58 -12.66
C ALA A 347 -24.70 19.20 -12.30
N VAL A 348 -23.94 19.09 -11.20
CA VAL A 348 -23.33 17.86 -10.70
C VAL A 348 -23.33 17.88 -9.17
N LYS A 349 -23.29 16.69 -8.55
CA LYS A 349 -23.11 16.56 -7.11
C LYS A 349 -21.64 16.42 -6.77
N PRO A 350 -21.18 16.81 -5.56
CA PRO A 350 -19.79 16.68 -5.14
C PRO A 350 -19.22 15.27 -5.30
N GLU A 351 -20.01 14.24 -4.97
CA GLU A 351 -19.62 12.83 -5.09
C GLU A 351 -19.44 12.33 -6.54
N GLU A 352 -19.89 13.11 -7.53
CA GLU A 352 -19.75 12.79 -8.96
C GLU A 352 -18.51 13.44 -9.59
N ILE A 353 -17.73 14.20 -8.81
CA ILE A 353 -16.57 14.95 -9.30
C ILE A 353 -15.27 14.25 -8.88
N ALA A 354 -14.37 14.05 -9.83
CA ALA A 354 -13.02 13.59 -9.56
C ALA A 354 -11.99 14.60 -10.11
N VAL A 355 -10.97 14.91 -9.29
CA VAL A 355 -9.80 15.68 -9.72
C VAL A 355 -8.63 14.73 -9.89
N ILE A 356 -8.14 14.61 -11.12
CA ILE A 356 -7.03 13.73 -11.48
C ILE A 356 -5.87 14.60 -11.97
N ALA A 357 -4.70 14.44 -11.40
CA ALA A 357 -3.50 15.16 -11.84
C ALA A 357 -2.23 14.31 -11.65
N PRO A 358 -1.30 14.34 -12.62
CA PRO A 358 0.01 13.72 -12.45
C PRO A 358 0.82 14.55 -11.43
N GLY A 359 1.36 13.89 -10.40
CA GLY A 359 2.24 14.54 -9.43
C GLY A 359 1.58 15.67 -8.63
N LEU A 360 0.36 15.47 -8.15
CA LEU A 360 -0.31 16.40 -7.25
C LEU A 360 0.43 16.40 -5.90
N ASP A 361 1.29 17.41 -5.70
CA ASP A 361 2.02 17.56 -4.44
C ASP A 361 1.11 18.00 -3.27
N GLU A 362 1.65 17.92 -2.06
CA GLU A 362 0.89 18.25 -0.84
C GLU A 362 0.36 19.68 -0.81
N ILE A 363 1.12 20.65 -1.36
CA ILE A 363 0.72 22.07 -1.39
C ILE A 363 -0.47 22.26 -2.32
N ALA A 364 -0.44 21.63 -3.50
CA ALA A 364 -1.54 21.73 -4.47
C ALA A 364 -2.80 21.03 -3.94
N ARG A 365 -2.64 19.86 -3.33
CA ARG A 365 -3.73 19.14 -2.69
C ARG A 365 -4.35 19.95 -1.55
N TYR A 366 -3.52 20.45 -0.63
CA TYR A 366 -3.97 21.28 0.48
C TYR A 366 -4.73 22.52 -0.03
N SER A 367 -4.18 23.23 -1.03
CA SER A 367 -4.81 24.42 -1.60
C SER A 367 -6.19 24.13 -2.19
N LEU A 368 -6.34 23.01 -2.93
CA LEU A 368 -7.65 22.60 -3.48
C LEU A 368 -8.63 22.24 -2.38
N ILE A 369 -8.21 21.45 -1.40
CA ILE A 369 -9.05 21.06 -0.25
C ILE A 369 -9.53 22.30 0.49
N GLU A 370 -8.63 23.24 0.80
CA GLU A 370 -8.96 24.46 1.53
C GLU A 370 -9.99 25.33 0.79
N ILE A 371 -9.78 25.56 -0.52
CA ILE A 371 -10.70 26.37 -1.31
C ILE A 371 -12.09 25.71 -1.42
N LEU A 372 -12.13 24.41 -1.66
CA LEU A 372 -13.40 23.68 -1.83
C LEU A 372 -14.14 23.51 -0.51
N THR A 373 -13.43 23.19 0.58
CA THR A 373 -14.04 23.07 1.92
C THR A 373 -14.54 24.44 2.42
N GLY A 374 -13.78 25.52 2.15
CA GLY A 374 -14.23 26.88 2.42
C GLY A 374 -15.51 27.28 1.66
N ALA A 375 -15.80 26.63 0.54
CA ALA A 375 -17.04 26.78 -0.21
C ALA A 375 -18.14 25.75 0.21
N GLY A 376 -17.91 24.98 1.28
CA GLY A 376 -18.86 23.98 1.77
C GLY A 376 -18.88 22.66 1.00
N ILE A 377 -17.88 22.40 0.15
CA ILE A 377 -17.77 21.16 -0.63
C ILE A 377 -16.78 20.23 0.06
N ALA A 378 -17.25 19.09 0.56
CA ALA A 378 -16.41 18.07 1.15
C ALA A 378 -15.52 17.41 0.09
N VAL A 379 -14.22 17.24 0.40
CA VAL A 379 -13.23 16.62 -0.48
C VAL A 379 -12.63 15.41 0.22
N GLN A 380 -12.60 14.27 -0.46
CA GLN A 380 -11.94 13.06 0.02
C GLN A 380 -10.77 12.71 -0.91
N PRO A 381 -9.53 12.74 -0.43
CA PRO A 381 -8.39 12.24 -1.19
C PRO A 381 -8.48 10.71 -1.34
N LEU A 382 -8.40 10.18 -2.57
CA LEU A 382 -8.40 8.73 -2.82
C LEU A 382 -7.09 8.06 -2.40
N THR A 383 -6.00 8.80 -2.41
CA THR A 383 -4.68 8.32 -1.99
C THR A 383 -4.22 9.09 -0.75
N GLU A 384 -4.85 8.82 0.38
CA GLU A 384 -4.35 9.28 1.67
C GLU A 384 -3.25 8.36 2.20
N GLN A 385 -2.13 8.32 1.53
CA GLN A 385 -0.88 7.90 2.17
C GLN A 385 -0.24 9.12 2.82
N ARG A 386 -0.89 9.65 3.87
CA ARG A 386 -0.19 10.58 4.76
C ARG A 386 0.87 9.77 5.51
N PRO A 387 2.14 10.17 5.46
CA PRO A 387 3.13 9.55 6.31
C PRO A 387 2.63 9.54 7.75
N LEU A 388 2.76 8.44 8.46
CA LEU A 388 2.32 8.36 9.88
C LEU A 388 2.86 9.52 10.72
N ILE A 389 4.08 9.97 10.41
CA ILE A 389 4.72 11.10 11.07
C ILE A 389 3.99 12.45 10.84
N SER A 390 3.07 12.55 9.88
CA SER A 390 2.24 13.76 9.73
C SER A 390 1.21 13.91 10.85
N CYS A 391 0.85 12.83 11.55
CA CYS A 391 -0.04 12.84 12.69
C CYS A 391 0.69 13.34 13.96
N PRO A 392 0.22 14.43 14.61
CA PRO A 392 0.84 14.96 15.83
C PRO A 392 0.95 13.94 16.95
N LEU A 393 -0.05 13.07 17.11
CA LEU A 393 -0.05 12.00 18.11
C LEU A 393 1.09 10.99 17.86
N ILE A 394 1.33 10.63 16.62
CA ILE A 394 2.41 9.71 16.24
C ILE A 394 3.77 10.35 16.50
N ARG A 395 3.96 11.64 16.13
CA ARG A 395 5.20 12.37 16.46
C ARG A 395 5.45 12.41 17.96
N ALA A 396 4.42 12.70 18.76
CA ALA A 396 4.54 12.70 20.21
C ALA A 396 4.97 11.34 20.78
N LEU A 397 4.40 10.23 20.29
CA LEU A 397 4.80 8.87 20.69
C LEU A 397 6.24 8.54 20.26
N LEU A 398 6.66 8.92 19.06
CA LEU A 398 8.04 8.73 18.61
C LEU A 398 9.03 9.57 19.40
N THR A 399 8.68 10.81 19.74
CA THR A 399 9.48 11.68 20.62
C THR A 399 9.60 11.07 22.02
N LEU A 400 8.52 10.49 22.53
CA LEU A 400 8.54 9.78 23.82
C LEU A 400 9.49 8.57 23.78
N LEU A 401 9.48 7.78 22.69
CA LEU A 401 10.44 6.69 22.52
C LEU A 401 11.89 7.22 22.48
N ALA A 402 12.12 8.35 21.78
CA ALA A 402 13.45 8.96 21.73
C ALA A 402 13.96 9.47 23.10
N LEU A 403 13.05 9.79 24.01
CA LEU A 403 13.39 10.11 25.41
C LEU A 403 13.64 8.86 26.25
N VAL A 404 12.99 7.74 25.97
CA VAL A 404 13.12 6.49 26.77
C VAL A 404 14.36 5.69 26.37
N TYR A 405 14.70 5.65 25.07
CA TYR A 405 15.84 4.90 24.55
C TYR A 405 17.08 5.76 24.38
N GLU A 406 18.24 5.20 24.65
CA GLU A 406 19.54 5.88 24.45
C GLU A 406 19.89 6.00 22.96
N ASN A 407 20.73 6.98 22.63
CA ASN A 407 21.25 7.27 21.27
C ASN A 407 20.19 7.74 20.25
N LEU A 408 19.02 8.16 20.68
CA LEU A 408 17.95 8.68 19.83
C LEU A 408 17.71 10.20 19.97
N GLY A 409 18.57 10.91 20.69
CA GLY A 409 18.40 12.34 20.96
C GLY A 409 18.31 13.21 19.70
N ARG A 410 18.87 12.78 18.56
CA ARG A 410 18.70 13.46 17.26
C ARG A 410 17.25 13.50 16.78
N LEU A 411 16.41 12.57 17.24
CA LEU A 411 15.01 12.48 16.87
C LEU A 411 14.08 13.23 17.83
N ALA A 412 14.63 13.90 18.85
CA ALA A 412 13.88 14.67 19.84
C ALA A 412 14.31 16.15 19.82
N PRO A 413 14.07 16.90 18.73
CA PRO A 413 14.33 18.33 18.73
C PRO A 413 13.37 19.05 19.69
N GLN A 414 13.71 20.23 20.12
CA GLN A 414 13.00 20.99 21.15
C GLN A 414 11.52 21.23 20.80
N GLU A 415 11.23 21.50 19.53
CA GLU A 415 9.87 21.68 19.04
C GLU A 415 9.02 20.40 19.18
N ALA A 416 9.63 19.23 18.96
CA ALA A 416 8.96 17.94 19.15
C ALA A 416 8.67 17.67 20.63
N ILE A 417 9.54 18.10 21.54
CA ILE A 417 9.28 18.03 22.99
C ILE A 417 8.09 18.90 23.35
N ALA A 418 8.02 20.16 22.86
CA ALA A 418 6.89 21.03 23.10
C ALA A 418 5.58 20.42 22.59
N GLU A 419 5.55 19.88 21.35
CA GLU A 419 4.39 19.21 20.80
C GLU A 419 3.97 17.99 21.64
N MET A 420 4.92 17.17 22.05
CA MET A 420 4.69 16.00 22.90
C MET A 420 4.04 16.39 24.24
N LEU A 421 4.52 17.46 24.88
CA LEU A 421 3.94 17.95 26.15
C LEU A 421 2.49 18.39 25.98
N VAL A 422 2.15 19.07 24.88
CA VAL A 422 0.77 19.45 24.55
C VAL A 422 -0.11 18.22 24.40
N ILE A 423 0.34 17.24 23.63
CA ILE A 423 -0.45 16.04 23.32
C ILE A 423 -0.73 15.20 24.58
N PHE A 424 0.30 14.92 25.38
CA PHE A 424 0.14 14.08 26.59
C PHE A 424 -0.43 14.82 27.80
N SER A 425 -0.67 16.14 27.70
CA SER A 425 -1.38 16.92 28.72
C SER A 425 -2.87 17.11 28.43
N ARG A 426 -3.40 16.54 27.37
CA ARG A 426 -4.82 16.62 27.00
C ARG A 426 -5.65 15.70 27.90
N TYR A 427 -6.23 16.26 28.95
CA TYR A 427 -6.92 15.48 29.99
C TYR A 427 -8.34 15.96 30.27
N ARG A 428 -8.77 17.08 29.68
CA ARG A 428 -10.06 17.69 30.00
C ARG A 428 -10.86 17.98 28.74
N TRP A 429 -12.17 17.86 28.90
CA TRP A 429 -13.15 18.25 27.92
C TRP A 429 -13.61 19.70 28.17
N ASP A 430 -13.77 20.47 27.11
CA ASP A 430 -14.49 21.72 27.16
C ASP A 430 -16.02 21.50 27.06
N GLU A 431 -16.78 22.60 27.10
CA GLU A 431 -18.23 22.57 26.96
C GLU A 431 -18.69 22.09 25.56
N GLU A 432 -17.80 22.15 24.56
CA GLU A 432 -18.02 21.71 23.18
C GLU A 432 -17.50 20.27 22.92
N GLN A 433 -17.10 19.56 23.97
CA GLN A 433 -16.53 18.21 23.90
C GLN A 433 -15.18 18.13 23.15
N ASN A 434 -14.37 19.20 23.16
CA ASN A 434 -13.00 19.19 22.69
C ASN A 434 -12.02 18.88 23.82
N LEU A 435 -10.99 18.11 23.53
CA LEU A 435 -9.94 17.76 24.49
C LEU A 435 -8.95 18.94 24.65
N ILE A 436 -8.98 19.61 25.78
CA ILE A 436 -8.10 20.76 26.09
C ILE A 436 -6.82 20.28 26.76
N PRO A 437 -5.64 20.73 26.29
CA PRO A 437 -4.38 20.45 26.96
C PRO A 437 -4.25 21.26 28.25
N ASP A 438 -3.74 20.65 29.32
CA ASP A 438 -3.35 21.36 30.54
C ASP A 438 -2.08 22.19 30.36
N ILE A 439 -1.24 21.80 29.38
CA ILE A 439 -0.08 22.55 28.90
C ILE A 439 -0.40 23.04 27.49
N ASP A 440 -0.72 24.33 27.34
CA ASP A 440 -0.94 24.94 26.02
C ASP A 440 0.38 25.08 25.22
N PRO A 441 0.33 25.33 23.91
CA PRO A 441 1.52 25.40 23.07
C PRO A 441 2.56 26.44 23.51
N VAL A 442 2.12 27.58 24.08
CA VAL A 442 3.04 28.63 24.56
C VAL A 442 3.79 28.17 25.80
N ARG A 443 3.06 27.60 26.76
CA ARG A 443 3.67 27.04 27.98
C ARG A 443 4.58 25.85 27.64
N ALA A 444 4.17 24.98 26.71
CA ALA A 444 4.97 23.87 26.24
C ALA A 444 6.31 24.31 25.63
N GLY A 445 6.29 25.38 24.82
CA GLY A 445 7.52 26.00 24.29
C GLY A 445 8.44 26.50 25.41
N LEU A 446 7.89 27.24 26.38
CA LEU A 446 8.66 27.74 27.52
C LEU A 446 9.25 26.63 28.40
N ILE A 447 8.49 25.56 28.62
CA ILE A 447 8.98 24.39 29.36
C ILE A 447 10.09 23.71 28.58
N ALA A 448 9.93 23.51 27.28
CA ALA A 448 10.96 22.90 26.43
C ALA A 448 12.24 23.76 26.39
N ASP A 449 12.12 25.10 26.37
CA ASP A 449 13.27 26.03 26.39
C ASP A 449 14.10 25.92 27.68
N HIS A 450 13.45 25.70 28.82
CA HIS A 450 14.11 25.76 30.12
C HIS A 450 14.32 24.42 30.78
N CYS A 451 13.46 23.46 30.53
CA CYS A 451 13.45 22.16 31.21
C CYS A 451 13.87 21.00 30.31
N TYR A 452 14.20 21.22 29.05
CA TYR A 452 14.73 20.18 28.18
C TYR A 452 16.24 20.32 28.02
N GLN A 453 16.98 19.27 28.40
CA GLN A 453 18.40 19.15 28.16
C GLN A 453 18.62 18.37 26.87
N VAL A 454 19.07 19.08 25.85
CA VAL A 454 19.46 18.49 24.55
C VAL A 454 20.71 17.66 24.75
N ASP A 455 20.63 16.39 24.46
CA ASP A 455 21.77 15.47 24.45
C ASP A 455 21.54 14.42 23.35
N LEU A 456 22.59 14.10 22.58
CA LEU A 456 22.47 13.18 21.45
C LEU A 456 22.30 11.71 21.89
N GLU A 457 22.88 11.37 23.03
CA GLU A 457 22.87 10.02 23.58
C GLU A 457 21.76 9.81 24.59
N ASN A 458 21.55 10.80 25.49
CA ASN A 458 20.60 10.66 26.59
C ASN A 458 19.82 11.97 26.87
N PRO A 459 18.89 12.34 25.99
CA PRO A 459 18.06 13.53 26.19
C PRO A 459 17.22 13.42 27.46
N ARG A 460 17.06 14.54 28.21
CA ARG A 460 16.39 14.54 29.51
C ARG A 460 15.42 15.70 29.67
N LEU A 461 14.34 15.42 30.38
CA LEU A 461 13.48 16.46 30.93
C LEU A 461 13.95 16.74 32.38
N LEU A 462 14.17 18.01 32.68
CA LEU A 462 14.62 18.46 33.99
C LEU A 462 13.41 18.79 34.88
N ALA A 463 13.65 18.94 36.17
CA ALA A 463 12.60 19.35 37.10
C ALA A 463 12.02 20.71 36.71
N ILE A 464 10.73 20.93 36.96
CA ILE A 464 10.01 22.14 36.51
C ILE A 464 10.58 23.43 37.14
N GLU A 465 11.20 23.31 38.33
CA GLU A 465 11.85 24.39 39.06
C GLU A 465 13.09 24.93 38.34
N THR A 466 13.61 24.24 37.36
CA THR A 466 14.69 24.72 36.47
C THR A 466 14.23 25.92 35.68
N PHE A 467 12.92 26.05 35.43
CA PHE A 467 12.34 27.23 34.83
C PHE A 467 12.16 28.35 35.88
N PRO A 468 12.85 29.51 35.79
CA PRO A 468 12.84 30.54 36.82
C PRO A 468 11.48 31.14 37.18
N ARG A 469 10.47 30.96 36.32
CA ARG A 469 9.09 31.44 36.48
C ARG A 469 8.06 30.33 36.42
N TRP A 470 8.40 29.14 36.89
CA TRP A 470 7.55 27.98 36.87
C TRP A 470 6.21 28.21 37.60
N ASP A 471 6.18 29.05 38.63
CA ASP A 471 4.99 29.45 39.37
C ASP A 471 3.92 30.12 38.48
N ARG A 472 4.33 30.74 37.36
CA ARG A 472 3.42 31.38 36.39
C ARG A 472 2.82 30.42 35.36
N LEU A 473 3.32 29.19 35.26
CA LEU A 473 2.77 28.18 34.38
C LEU A 473 1.38 27.71 34.84
N GLY A 474 1.09 27.85 36.12
CA GLY A 474 -0.14 27.37 36.75
C GLY A 474 -0.06 25.89 37.16
N GLN A 475 -0.72 25.61 38.27
CA GLN A 475 -0.60 24.30 38.94
C GLN A 475 -0.94 23.12 38.04
N LYS A 476 -1.95 23.24 37.16
CA LYS A 476 -2.37 22.16 36.24
C LYS A 476 -1.25 21.78 35.24
N ALA A 477 -0.60 22.79 34.66
CA ALA A 477 0.50 22.55 33.73
C ALA A 477 1.71 21.92 34.43
N CYS A 478 2.06 22.37 35.64
CA CYS A 478 3.14 21.77 36.43
C CYS A 478 2.84 20.30 36.77
N THR A 479 1.65 20.00 37.26
CA THR A 479 1.26 18.61 37.59
C THR A 479 1.24 17.72 36.33
N ALA A 480 0.77 18.22 35.19
CA ALA A 480 0.81 17.47 33.94
C ALA A 480 2.24 17.19 33.48
N TYR A 481 3.13 18.18 33.58
CA TYR A 481 4.55 18.01 33.25
C TYR A 481 5.24 16.99 34.17
N GLU A 482 5.07 17.11 35.49
CA GLU A 482 5.63 16.18 36.48
C GLU A 482 5.17 14.73 36.22
N ARG A 483 3.90 14.54 35.88
CA ARG A 483 3.36 13.21 35.51
C ARG A 483 4.07 12.63 34.30
N ILE A 484 4.28 13.43 33.24
CA ILE A 484 4.99 12.99 32.03
C ILE A 484 6.45 12.65 32.36
N CYS A 485 7.14 13.51 33.11
CA CYS A 485 8.52 13.27 33.56
C CYS A 485 8.64 11.98 34.37
N HIS A 486 7.77 11.81 35.36
CA HIS A 486 7.76 10.60 36.20
C HIS A 486 7.54 9.31 35.38
N TRP A 487 6.64 9.38 34.41
CA TRP A 487 6.39 8.27 33.51
C TRP A 487 7.64 7.93 32.67
N ILE A 488 8.29 8.94 32.07
CA ILE A 488 9.51 8.76 31.25
C ILE A 488 10.64 8.18 32.09
N GLU A 489 10.88 8.72 33.29
CA GLU A 489 11.93 8.21 34.18
C GLU A 489 11.66 6.77 34.62
N GLY A 490 10.40 6.43 34.92
CA GLY A 490 9.99 5.08 35.23
C GLY A 490 10.24 4.10 34.09
N MET A 491 9.96 4.52 32.85
CA MET A 491 10.22 3.70 31.66
C MET A 491 11.73 3.58 31.34
N LYS A 492 12.51 4.66 31.50
CA LYS A 492 13.98 4.60 31.36
C LYS A 492 14.58 3.57 32.32
N LYS A 493 14.17 3.60 33.59
CA LYS A 493 14.66 2.65 34.58
C LYS A 493 14.32 1.20 34.20
N ARG A 494 13.07 0.95 33.81
CA ARG A 494 12.63 -0.38 33.35
C ARG A 494 13.39 -0.82 32.09
N GLN A 495 13.66 0.12 31.17
CA GLN A 495 14.44 -0.17 29.95
C GLN A 495 15.87 -0.59 30.26
N GLN A 496 16.51 0.04 31.22
CA GLN A 496 17.86 -0.33 31.66
C GLN A 496 17.89 -1.71 32.36
N GLU A 497 16.85 -2.02 33.14
CA GLU A 497 16.75 -3.28 33.86
C GLU A 497 16.36 -4.48 32.98
N ALA A 498 15.44 -4.29 32.01
CA ALA A 498 14.78 -5.39 31.30
C ALA A 498 14.89 -5.34 29.77
N LYS A 499 15.57 -4.34 29.19
CA LYS A 499 15.66 -4.13 27.74
C LYS A 499 14.28 -4.23 27.04
N LEU A 500 13.38 -3.34 27.38
CA LEU A 500 12.01 -3.32 26.87
C LEU A 500 11.99 -3.15 25.35
N PHE A 501 11.05 -3.79 24.69
CA PHE A 501 10.80 -3.56 23.26
C PHE A 501 9.95 -2.30 23.05
N PRO A 502 10.14 -1.55 21.96
CA PRO A 502 9.38 -0.33 21.66
C PRO A 502 7.86 -0.51 21.72
N ILE A 503 7.34 -1.64 21.24
CA ILE A 503 5.91 -1.95 21.28
C ILE A 503 5.36 -1.98 22.72
N PHE A 504 6.14 -2.45 23.69
CA PHE A 504 5.73 -2.45 25.09
C PHE A 504 5.65 -1.02 25.63
N VAL A 505 6.64 -0.17 25.32
CA VAL A 505 6.66 1.23 25.75
C VAL A 505 5.50 1.99 25.14
N LEU A 506 5.20 1.76 23.84
CA LEU A 506 4.05 2.34 23.17
C LEU A 506 2.73 1.92 23.81
N ASN A 507 2.53 0.62 24.10
CA ASN A 507 1.33 0.14 24.78
C ASN A 507 1.14 0.83 26.15
N GLN A 508 2.20 0.92 26.94
CA GLN A 508 2.14 1.60 28.24
C GLN A 508 1.87 3.10 28.13
N ALA A 509 2.39 3.76 27.07
CA ALA A 509 2.09 5.17 26.81
C ALA A 509 0.62 5.37 26.43
N ILE A 510 0.07 4.49 25.61
CA ILE A 510 -1.35 4.54 25.21
C ILE A 510 -2.24 4.33 26.42
N GLU A 511 -1.96 3.30 27.23
CA GLU A 511 -2.72 2.98 28.43
C GLU A 511 -2.68 4.13 29.46
N GLN A 512 -1.49 4.65 29.77
CA GLN A 512 -1.30 5.52 30.93
C GLN A 512 -1.31 7.03 30.61
N LEU A 513 -0.92 7.42 29.39
CA LEU A 513 -0.86 8.81 28.98
C LEU A 513 -2.00 9.23 28.06
N LEU A 514 -2.65 8.27 27.36
CA LEU A 514 -3.75 8.52 26.45
C LEU A 514 -5.08 7.87 26.89
N ASN A 515 -5.14 7.33 28.08
CA ASN A 515 -6.34 6.74 28.66
C ASN A 515 -6.95 5.65 27.77
N ASP A 516 -6.15 4.67 27.35
CA ASP A 516 -6.49 3.62 26.39
C ASP A 516 -7.00 4.11 25.02
N GLY A 517 -6.74 5.37 24.69
CA GLY A 517 -7.24 5.99 23.45
C GLY A 517 -8.72 6.36 23.51
N GLU A 518 -9.36 6.30 24.69
CA GLU A 518 -10.70 6.80 24.87
C GLU A 518 -10.78 8.25 24.38
N ASN A 519 -11.78 8.52 23.54
CA ASN A 519 -12.06 9.88 23.05
C ASN A 519 -11.07 10.45 22.02
N LEU A 520 -10.21 9.63 21.44
CA LEU A 520 -9.41 10.08 20.29
C LEU A 520 -10.28 10.15 19.01
N PRO A 521 -10.06 11.15 18.14
CA PRO A 521 -10.69 11.20 16.83
C PRO A 521 -10.38 9.94 16.03
N PHE A 522 -11.31 9.54 15.15
CA PHE A 522 -11.18 8.33 14.33
C PHE A 522 -9.85 8.27 13.55
N ASP A 523 -9.40 9.40 12.98
CA ASP A 523 -8.14 9.48 12.23
C ASP A 523 -6.91 9.22 13.13
N HIS A 524 -6.95 9.68 14.38
CA HIS A 524 -5.89 9.40 15.36
C HIS A 524 -5.87 7.93 15.77
N LEU A 525 -7.05 7.32 15.96
CA LEU A 525 -7.15 5.88 16.25
C LEU A 525 -6.65 5.03 15.09
N ALA A 526 -6.98 5.40 13.86
CA ALA A 526 -6.49 4.72 12.66
C ALA A 526 -4.96 4.81 12.55
N ALA A 527 -4.38 6.00 12.74
CA ALA A 527 -2.93 6.20 12.74
C ALA A 527 -2.24 5.43 13.86
N LEU A 528 -2.83 5.40 15.06
CA LEU A 528 -2.31 4.67 16.20
C LEU A 528 -2.30 3.16 15.95
N ARG A 529 -3.38 2.63 15.39
CA ARG A 529 -3.45 1.22 15.01
C ARG A 529 -2.36 0.86 14.00
N GLU A 530 -2.15 1.69 13.00
CA GLU A 530 -1.12 1.45 11.98
C GLU A 530 0.30 1.51 12.57
N LEU A 531 0.57 2.47 13.49
CA LEU A 531 1.82 2.51 14.23
C LEU A 531 2.06 1.21 15.01
N MET A 532 1.04 0.73 15.74
CA MET A 532 1.15 -0.49 16.54
C MET A 532 1.35 -1.74 15.67
N GLU A 533 0.63 -1.87 14.57
CA GLU A 533 0.81 -2.95 13.60
C GLU A 533 2.22 -2.93 12.99
N THR A 534 2.73 -1.73 12.69
CA THR A 534 4.10 -1.55 12.17
C THR A 534 5.14 -1.93 13.21
N ALA A 535 5.00 -1.45 14.44
CA ALA A 535 5.90 -1.78 15.55
C ALA A 535 5.91 -3.30 15.85
N GLN A 536 4.75 -3.95 15.82
CA GLN A 536 4.63 -5.40 16.00
C GLN A 536 5.31 -6.15 14.86
N HIS A 537 5.11 -5.72 13.62
CA HIS A 537 5.73 -6.34 12.46
C HIS A 537 7.26 -6.28 12.54
N PHE A 538 7.82 -5.10 12.87
CA PHE A 538 9.27 -4.95 13.07
C PHE A 538 9.80 -5.81 14.23
N TRP A 539 9.09 -5.87 15.33
CA TRP A 539 9.47 -6.71 16.48
C TRP A 539 9.54 -8.20 16.10
N GLU A 540 8.56 -8.70 15.37
CA GLU A 540 8.53 -10.10 14.93
C GLU A 540 9.67 -10.43 13.96
N ILE A 541 10.06 -9.48 13.12
CA ILE A 541 11.19 -9.64 12.18
C ILE A 541 12.52 -9.56 12.94
N ASP A 542 12.73 -8.55 13.79
CA ASP A 542 13.95 -8.39 14.57
C ASP A 542 14.24 -9.62 15.44
N ARG A 543 13.20 -10.20 16.05
CA ARG A 543 13.32 -11.45 16.78
C ARG A 543 13.88 -12.59 15.91
N ARG A 544 13.39 -12.74 14.67
CA ARG A 544 13.90 -13.74 13.73
C ARG A 544 15.35 -13.50 13.31
N LEU A 545 15.71 -12.24 13.07
CA LEU A 545 17.08 -11.87 12.73
C LEU A 545 18.08 -12.18 13.84
N ARG A 546 17.65 -12.20 15.09
CA ARG A 546 18.48 -12.60 16.25
C ARG A 546 18.54 -14.10 16.48
N GLU A 547 17.49 -14.83 16.07
CA GLU A 547 17.41 -16.29 16.21
C GLU A 547 18.07 -17.05 15.03
N SER A 548 18.32 -16.40 13.89
CA SER A 548 19.00 -16.94 12.71
C SER A 548 20.50 -16.70 12.75
#